data_706697019aa4b752b963c1af2f0dea37
#
_entry.id   706697019aa4b752b963c1af2f0dea37
#
_cell.length_a   1.000
_cell.length_b   1.000
_cell.length_c   1.000
_cell.angle_alpha   90.00
_cell.angle_beta   90.00
_cell.angle_gamma   90.00
#
_symmetry.space_group_name_H-M   'P 1'
#
loop_
_entity.id
_entity.type
_entity.pdbx_description
1 polymer ?
#
loop_
_entity_poly.entity_id
_entity_poly.type
_entity_poly.pdbx_seq_one_letter_code
_entity_poly.pdbx_strand_id
1 'polypeptide(L)'
;MSGARKRGAGHSLAGFRRGAGKGEADPSAIPQGLIRAARKSGQLNLSGRELTEVPLHVWRINLDTPEEAYQNLSFSAADRWWEQTDLNKLILSSNKLQCLSDDVKLLSALTVLDVHDNQLTSLPSAIGSLENLQKLNVSHNKLKDIPEELTQLKHLRSLLLQHNELYHLPDEFGQLVSLEELDISNNHISSIPTSFAFLTNVVHLNLASNQLKNLPAEISAMKSLRQLDCTKNFLETIPPELASMVSLEQLYLRRNKLCYLPDFPSCTYLKELHIGENQIEVLRAEQLKYLSSLCVLELRDNKLKSLPDEITLLQGLERLDLSNNDISNLPCKLGNLSQLKFLALEGNPLRAIRRDVLQKGTQEILKYLRSKIQDDGINNPNGEFPMTAMTLPSQSKINMHAITALKTLDYSEKQAAVIPDEVLNAVGDNPVSNVNFSKNNLTDIPARIVELKESVSDINFSFNKLSSVSVELFMLHRLTHLDLRNNILTSLPEEMEALAKLQIINLAFNRFKIFPNVLYHIPTLEVILLGNNQIGSLDPQQLKKMDRLSTLDLQNNDLLQIPPQLGNCNTFTGR
;
A
#
# COMPACT_ATOMS: atom_id res chain seq x y z
N MET A 1 -61.74 -20.26 -9.07
CA MET A 1 -62.19 -19.72 -10.37
C MET A 1 -60.96 -19.74 -11.26
N SER A 2 -60.79 -20.78 -12.01
CA SER A 2 -61.12 -21.03 -13.43
C SER A 2 -60.38 -20.02 -14.32
N GLY A 3 -59.68 -20.42 -15.31
CA GLY A 3 -59.72 -21.58 -16.10
C GLY A 3 -58.58 -21.65 -17.12
N ALA A 4 -58.36 -22.83 -17.53
CA ALA A 4 -57.51 -23.40 -18.52
C ALA A 4 -57.98 -23.15 -19.97
N ARG A 5 -57.04 -23.36 -20.92
CA ARG A 5 -57.22 -24.03 -22.26
C ARG A 5 -55.88 -23.94 -23.00
N LYS A 6 -55.18 -25.01 -23.25
CA LYS A 6 -55.23 -26.21 -24.15
C LYS A 6 -55.25 -25.92 -25.65
N ARG A 7 -54.29 -26.62 -26.30
CA ARG A 7 -54.20 -27.25 -27.63
C ARG A 7 -53.36 -26.46 -28.64
N GLY A 8 -52.52 -27.09 -29.46
CA GLY A 8 -52.48 -28.46 -29.88
C GLY A 8 -51.22 -28.84 -30.65
N ALA A 9 -51.14 -30.07 -30.95
CA ALA A 9 -50.08 -30.93 -31.41
C ALA A 9 -49.71 -30.77 -32.90
N GLY A 10 -48.47 -31.16 -33.22
CA GLY A 10 -48.03 -31.49 -34.57
C GLY A 10 -46.87 -32.47 -34.52
N HIS A 11 -47.13 -33.72 -34.87
CA HIS A 11 -46.19 -34.80 -34.98
C HIS A 11 -45.27 -34.63 -36.20
N SER A 12 -43.99 -35.03 -36.10
CA SER A 12 -43.28 -35.72 -37.15
C SER A 12 -42.14 -36.57 -36.56
N LEU A 13 -42.18 -37.83 -36.92
CA LEU A 13 -41.21 -38.90 -36.69
C LEU A 13 -39.94 -38.71 -37.53
N ALA A 14 -38.78 -39.03 -36.99
CA ALA A 14 -37.88 -40.08 -37.48
C ALA A 14 -36.41 -39.83 -37.06
N GLY A 15 -35.75 -40.89 -36.60
CA GLY A 15 -34.29 -40.97 -36.67
C GLY A 15 -33.59 -41.42 -35.40
N PHE A 16 -33.84 -42.67 -34.96
CA PHE A 16 -32.92 -43.37 -34.07
C PHE A 16 -31.55 -43.47 -34.71
N ARG A 17 -30.56 -42.72 -34.19
CA ARG A 17 -29.15 -43.09 -34.27
C ARG A 17 -28.64 -43.24 -32.84
N ARG A 18 -28.38 -44.49 -32.47
CA ARG A 18 -27.52 -44.84 -31.33
C ARG A 18 -26.15 -44.23 -31.61
N GLY A 19 -25.83 -43.14 -30.97
CA GLY A 19 -24.51 -42.58 -30.88
C GLY A 19 -23.87 -43.05 -29.58
N ALA A 20 -22.67 -43.54 -29.69
CA ALA A 20 -21.80 -44.13 -28.71
C ALA A 20 -21.77 -43.36 -27.37
N GLY A 21 -21.57 -44.12 -26.28
CA GLY A 21 -21.46 -43.60 -24.93
C GLY A 21 -20.52 -42.41 -24.85
N LYS A 22 -21.03 -41.33 -24.30
CA LYS A 22 -20.18 -40.30 -23.66
C LYS A 22 -19.56 -41.02 -22.47
N GLY A 23 -18.31 -41.48 -22.62
CA GLY A 23 -17.47 -41.72 -21.45
C GLY A 23 -17.55 -40.46 -20.61
N GLU A 24 -17.79 -40.61 -19.34
CA GLU A 24 -17.61 -39.54 -18.37
C GLU A 24 -16.21 -38.98 -18.61
N ALA A 25 -16.12 -37.73 -19.05
CA ALA A 25 -14.85 -37.06 -19.23
C ALA A 25 -14.20 -37.01 -17.82
N ASP A 26 -13.06 -37.65 -17.71
CA ASP A 26 -12.25 -37.62 -16.49
C ASP A 26 -12.10 -36.14 -16.07
N PRO A 27 -12.63 -35.70 -14.89
CA PRO A 27 -12.55 -34.33 -14.47
C PRO A 27 -11.10 -33.85 -14.30
N SER A 28 -10.13 -34.78 -14.23
CA SER A 28 -8.69 -34.46 -14.15
C SER A 28 -8.05 -34.23 -15.53
N ALA A 29 -8.75 -34.51 -16.65
CA ALA A 29 -8.19 -34.37 -17.99
C ALA A 29 -8.01 -32.90 -18.38
N ILE A 30 -6.74 -32.47 -18.47
CA ILE A 30 -6.39 -31.09 -18.91
C ILE A 30 -6.57 -31.02 -20.45
N PRO A 31 -7.36 -30.04 -20.97
CA PRO A 31 -7.52 -29.86 -22.40
C PRO A 31 -6.18 -29.63 -23.11
N GLN A 32 -5.87 -30.37 -24.15
CA GLN A 32 -4.62 -30.22 -24.93
C GLN A 32 -4.41 -28.79 -25.43
N GLY A 33 -5.49 -28.05 -25.72
CA GLY A 33 -5.41 -26.64 -26.11
C GLY A 33 -4.78 -25.73 -25.03
N LEU A 34 -4.97 -26.03 -23.75
CA LEU A 34 -4.33 -25.30 -22.66
C LEU A 34 -2.82 -25.59 -22.58
N ILE A 35 -2.44 -26.85 -22.74
CA ILE A 35 -1.02 -27.25 -22.78
C ILE A 35 -0.31 -26.58 -23.95
N ARG A 36 -0.95 -26.55 -25.14
CA ARG A 36 -0.42 -25.86 -26.32
C ARG A 36 -0.27 -24.35 -26.08
N ALA A 37 -1.28 -23.71 -25.49
CA ALA A 37 -1.23 -22.30 -25.14
C ALA A 37 -0.12 -22.02 -24.11
N ALA A 38 0.05 -22.91 -23.12
CA ALA A 38 1.08 -22.79 -22.11
C ALA A 38 2.50 -22.87 -22.71
N ARG A 39 2.73 -23.78 -23.65
CA ARG A 39 4.02 -23.90 -24.35
C ARG A 39 4.37 -22.68 -25.20
N LYS A 40 3.38 -21.88 -25.63
CA LYS A 40 3.60 -20.63 -26.38
C LYS A 40 3.81 -19.42 -25.43
N SER A 41 3.10 -19.39 -24.32
CA SER A 41 3.09 -18.23 -23.41
C SER A 41 4.06 -18.38 -22.21
N GLY A 42 4.54 -19.60 -21.92
CA GLY A 42 5.23 -19.92 -20.69
C GLY A 42 4.35 -19.90 -19.44
N GLN A 43 2.99 -19.84 -19.60
CA GLN A 43 2.07 -19.72 -18.46
C GLN A 43 0.96 -20.76 -18.54
N LEU A 44 0.72 -21.46 -17.44
CA LEU A 44 -0.35 -22.45 -17.32
C LEU A 44 -1.21 -22.14 -16.09
N ASN A 45 -2.49 -21.95 -16.34
CA ASN A 45 -3.48 -21.74 -15.27
C ASN A 45 -4.45 -22.93 -15.24
N LEU A 46 -4.41 -23.67 -14.14
CA LEU A 46 -5.26 -24.83 -13.84
C LEU A 46 -6.11 -24.61 -12.58
N SER A 47 -6.38 -23.36 -12.22
CA SER A 47 -7.20 -23.05 -11.05
C SER A 47 -8.64 -23.54 -11.17
N GLY A 48 -9.24 -23.93 -10.03
CA GLY A 48 -10.67 -24.25 -9.94
C GLY A 48 -11.11 -25.48 -10.75
N ARG A 49 -10.26 -26.49 -10.90
CA ARG A 49 -10.52 -27.69 -11.71
C ARG A 49 -10.78 -28.95 -10.89
N GLU A 50 -10.89 -28.80 -9.56
CA GLU A 50 -11.08 -29.92 -8.65
C GLU A 50 -9.97 -30.99 -8.69
N LEU A 51 -8.78 -30.63 -9.15
CA LEU A 51 -7.66 -31.55 -9.27
C LEU A 51 -7.26 -32.08 -7.89
N THR A 52 -7.15 -33.40 -7.79
CA THR A 52 -6.60 -34.09 -6.60
C THR A 52 -5.11 -34.34 -6.71
N GLU A 53 -4.60 -34.40 -7.93
CA GLU A 53 -3.18 -34.50 -8.27
C GLU A 53 -2.88 -33.73 -9.55
N VAL A 54 -1.62 -33.34 -9.73
CA VAL A 54 -1.17 -32.67 -10.95
C VAL A 54 -0.68 -33.74 -11.92
N PRO A 55 -1.28 -33.87 -13.12
CA PRO A 55 -0.89 -34.88 -14.08
C PRO A 55 0.58 -34.78 -14.51
N LEU A 56 1.26 -35.91 -14.69
CA LEU A 56 2.70 -36.00 -14.99
C LEU A 56 3.11 -35.17 -16.21
N HIS A 57 2.26 -35.09 -17.26
CA HIS A 57 2.55 -34.31 -18.45
C HIS A 57 2.64 -32.80 -18.22
N VAL A 58 2.10 -32.28 -17.10
CA VAL A 58 2.27 -30.88 -16.69
C VAL A 58 3.69 -30.67 -16.17
N TRP A 59 4.18 -31.58 -15.33
CA TRP A 59 5.54 -31.49 -14.81
C TRP A 59 6.60 -31.64 -15.91
N ARG A 60 6.30 -32.45 -16.95
CA ARG A 60 7.18 -32.73 -18.07
C ARG A 60 6.97 -31.80 -19.27
N ILE A 61 6.18 -30.72 -19.13
CA ILE A 61 5.77 -29.84 -20.24
C ILE A 61 6.96 -29.24 -21.01
N ASN A 62 8.08 -28.99 -20.34
CA ASN A 62 9.29 -28.46 -20.95
C ASN A 62 10.18 -29.55 -21.58
N LEU A 63 9.96 -30.83 -21.24
CA LEU A 63 10.80 -31.96 -21.65
C LEU A 63 10.17 -32.75 -22.77
N ASP A 64 8.84 -32.96 -22.71
CA ASP A 64 8.13 -33.81 -23.62
C ASP A 64 7.92 -33.12 -24.98
N THR A 65 8.34 -33.74 -26.05
CA THR A 65 8.03 -33.31 -27.42
C THR A 65 6.52 -33.33 -27.65
N PRO A 66 5.92 -32.23 -28.18
CA PRO A 66 4.49 -32.23 -28.50
C PRO A 66 4.13 -33.33 -29.51
N GLU A 67 2.97 -33.94 -29.35
CA GLU A 67 2.47 -34.93 -30.29
C GLU A 67 2.38 -34.37 -31.72
N GLU A 68 2.15 -33.06 -31.85
CA GLU A 68 2.11 -32.38 -33.16
C GLU A 68 3.47 -32.37 -33.85
N ALA A 69 4.58 -32.51 -33.13
CA ALA A 69 5.92 -32.64 -33.72
C ALA A 69 6.06 -33.87 -34.60
N TYR A 70 5.25 -34.92 -34.33
CA TYR A 70 5.25 -36.17 -35.10
C TYR A 70 4.20 -36.18 -36.21
N GLN A 71 3.20 -35.30 -36.17
CA GLN A 71 2.05 -35.33 -37.07
C GLN A 71 2.08 -34.28 -38.19
N ASN A 72 2.81 -33.17 -38.03
CA ASN A 72 2.78 -32.05 -38.96
C ASN A 72 4.16 -31.61 -39.44
N LEU A 73 4.47 -31.90 -40.70
CA LEU A 73 5.57 -31.29 -41.45
C LEU A 73 5.18 -29.92 -42.06
N SER A 74 4.08 -29.29 -41.61
CA SER A 74 3.66 -28.00 -42.13
C SER A 74 4.48 -26.87 -41.47
N PHE A 75 5.15 -26.06 -42.29
CA PHE A 75 5.94 -24.90 -41.88
C PHE A 75 5.09 -23.65 -41.62
N SER A 76 3.82 -23.80 -41.23
CA SER A 76 3.02 -22.60 -40.89
C SER A 76 3.52 -21.96 -39.61
N ALA A 77 3.57 -20.63 -39.56
CA ALA A 77 4.05 -19.88 -38.42
C ALA A 77 3.27 -20.15 -37.10
N ALA A 78 2.08 -20.77 -37.21
CA ALA A 78 1.25 -21.13 -36.07
C ALA A 78 1.68 -22.44 -35.38
N ASP A 79 2.46 -23.30 -36.04
CA ASP A 79 2.74 -24.68 -35.62
C ASP A 79 4.24 -24.95 -35.35
N ARG A 80 5.02 -23.91 -35.14
CA ARG A 80 6.46 -24.01 -34.84
C ARG A 80 6.68 -24.51 -33.43
N TRP A 81 6.64 -25.82 -33.21
CA TRP A 81 6.85 -26.44 -31.89
C TRP A 81 8.24 -26.20 -31.30
N TRP A 82 9.23 -25.84 -32.12
CA TRP A 82 10.59 -25.48 -31.68
C TRP A 82 10.73 -24.03 -31.18
N GLU A 83 9.70 -23.19 -31.33
CA GLU A 83 9.64 -21.83 -30.74
C GLU A 83 8.93 -21.82 -29.37
N GLN A 84 9.03 -22.93 -28.62
CA GLN A 84 8.38 -23.03 -27.31
C GLN A 84 9.08 -22.19 -26.26
N THR A 85 8.29 -21.67 -25.36
CA THR A 85 8.75 -20.98 -24.15
C THR A 85 8.61 -21.93 -22.97
N ASP A 86 9.69 -22.11 -22.21
CA ASP A 86 9.63 -22.90 -20.98
C ASP A 86 8.58 -22.32 -20.01
N LEU A 87 7.91 -23.22 -19.30
CA LEU A 87 6.89 -22.83 -18.34
C LEU A 87 7.54 -22.04 -17.20
N ASN A 88 7.20 -20.75 -17.14
CA ASN A 88 7.70 -19.82 -16.11
C ASN A 88 6.65 -19.46 -15.05
N LYS A 89 5.35 -19.69 -15.34
CA LYS A 89 4.27 -19.43 -14.40
C LYS A 89 3.27 -20.59 -14.37
N LEU A 90 3.09 -21.18 -13.19
CA LEU A 90 2.13 -22.26 -12.94
C LEU A 90 1.16 -21.85 -11.83
N ILE A 91 -0.14 -21.85 -12.15
CA ILE A 91 -1.23 -21.57 -11.21
C ILE A 91 -2.07 -22.82 -11.05
N LEU A 92 -2.13 -23.34 -9.83
CA LEU A 92 -2.86 -24.54 -9.40
C LEU A 92 -3.85 -24.23 -8.27
N SER A 93 -4.17 -22.96 -8.08
CA SER A 93 -5.01 -22.50 -6.97
C SER A 93 -6.43 -23.06 -7.00
N SER A 94 -7.08 -23.10 -5.83
CA SER A 94 -8.48 -23.52 -5.66
C SER A 94 -8.76 -24.91 -6.25
N ASN A 95 -7.94 -25.87 -5.90
CA ASN A 95 -8.08 -27.28 -6.25
C ASN A 95 -8.19 -28.15 -4.97
N LYS A 96 -8.03 -29.46 -5.11
CA LYS A 96 -8.09 -30.44 -4.00
C LYS A 96 -6.76 -31.18 -3.82
N LEU A 97 -5.64 -30.52 -4.15
CA LEU A 97 -4.31 -31.10 -4.08
C LEU A 97 -3.92 -31.38 -2.61
N GLN A 98 -3.50 -32.61 -2.33
CA GLN A 98 -3.03 -32.99 -0.98
C GLN A 98 -1.50 -33.01 -0.88
N CYS A 99 -0.80 -33.19 -1.98
CA CYS A 99 0.65 -33.11 -2.09
C CYS A 99 1.08 -32.57 -3.45
N LEU A 100 2.31 -32.13 -3.55
CA LEU A 100 2.99 -31.84 -4.81
C LEU A 100 4.02 -32.93 -5.07
N SER A 101 4.14 -33.35 -6.34
CA SER A 101 5.16 -34.34 -6.77
C SER A 101 6.56 -33.74 -6.71
N ASP A 102 7.56 -34.59 -6.43
CA ASP A 102 8.99 -34.24 -6.60
C ASP A 102 9.35 -33.89 -8.06
N ASP A 103 8.47 -34.20 -9.01
CA ASP A 103 8.63 -33.83 -10.40
C ASP A 103 8.56 -32.30 -10.62
N VAL A 104 8.15 -31.52 -9.62
CA VAL A 104 8.19 -30.05 -9.66
C VAL A 104 9.57 -29.54 -10.05
N LYS A 105 10.66 -30.25 -9.70
CA LYS A 105 12.05 -29.95 -10.10
C LYS A 105 12.28 -29.90 -11.61
N LEU A 106 11.42 -30.55 -12.41
CA LEU A 106 11.52 -30.56 -13.87
C LEU A 106 11.14 -29.20 -14.48
N LEU A 107 10.52 -28.31 -13.70
CA LEU A 107 10.13 -26.97 -14.12
C LEU A 107 11.17 -25.91 -13.69
N SER A 108 12.42 -26.11 -14.02
CA SER A 108 13.56 -25.27 -13.59
C SER A 108 13.45 -23.79 -14.03
N ALA A 109 12.69 -23.49 -15.08
CA ALA A 109 12.43 -22.12 -15.56
C ALA A 109 11.32 -21.40 -14.79
N LEU A 110 10.70 -22.06 -13.79
CA LEU A 110 9.55 -21.51 -13.08
C LEU A 110 9.94 -20.29 -12.24
N THR A 111 9.25 -19.18 -12.47
CA THR A 111 9.40 -17.93 -11.70
C THR A 111 8.24 -17.68 -10.74
N VAL A 112 7.05 -18.21 -11.07
CA VAL A 112 5.84 -18.07 -10.25
C VAL A 112 5.18 -19.42 -10.08
N LEU A 113 5.01 -19.86 -8.84
CA LEU A 113 4.21 -21.03 -8.45
C LEU A 113 3.12 -20.59 -7.47
N ASP A 114 1.88 -20.82 -7.88
CA ASP A 114 0.72 -20.48 -7.07
C ASP A 114 -0.14 -21.74 -6.85
N VAL A 115 -0.17 -22.22 -5.60
CA VAL A 115 -0.91 -23.40 -5.15
C VAL A 115 -1.84 -23.08 -3.99
N HIS A 116 -2.25 -21.81 -3.86
CA HIS A 116 -3.13 -21.41 -2.76
C HIS A 116 -4.50 -22.09 -2.83
N ASP A 117 -5.19 -22.12 -1.72
CA ASP A 117 -6.53 -22.70 -1.61
C ASP A 117 -6.58 -24.15 -2.08
N ASN A 118 -5.77 -24.99 -1.44
CA ASN A 118 -5.69 -26.44 -1.64
C ASN A 118 -5.73 -27.18 -0.30
N GLN A 119 -5.32 -28.44 -0.26
CA GLN A 119 -5.28 -29.26 0.94
C GLN A 119 -3.87 -29.82 1.21
N LEU A 120 -2.84 -29.10 0.78
CA LEU A 120 -1.44 -29.52 0.92
C LEU A 120 -1.06 -29.66 2.39
N THR A 121 -0.53 -30.81 2.77
CA THR A 121 -0.05 -31.09 4.13
C THR A 121 1.45 -30.90 4.26
N SER A 122 2.19 -30.96 3.15
CA SER A 122 3.63 -30.73 3.09
C SER A 122 4.03 -30.24 1.69
N LEU A 123 5.21 -29.64 1.61
CA LEU A 123 5.89 -29.33 0.34
C LEU A 123 7.02 -30.35 0.13
N PRO A 124 7.27 -30.78 -1.13
CA PRO A 124 8.38 -31.68 -1.43
C PRO A 124 9.72 -30.94 -1.27
N SER A 125 10.77 -31.65 -0.83
CA SER A 125 12.14 -31.10 -0.78
C SER A 125 12.64 -30.62 -2.14
N ALA A 126 12.14 -31.24 -3.23
CA ALA A 126 12.41 -30.84 -4.60
C ALA A 126 12.02 -29.38 -4.94
N ILE A 127 11.22 -28.71 -4.09
CA ILE A 127 10.90 -27.27 -4.25
C ILE A 127 12.16 -26.41 -4.27
N GLY A 128 13.20 -26.79 -3.48
CA GLY A 128 14.47 -26.08 -3.42
C GLY A 128 15.27 -26.07 -4.74
N SER A 129 14.92 -26.96 -5.68
CA SER A 129 15.55 -27.02 -7.01
C SER A 129 15.03 -25.96 -7.99
N LEU A 130 14.01 -25.18 -7.62
CA LEU A 130 13.43 -24.13 -8.45
C LEU A 130 14.23 -22.83 -8.32
N GLU A 131 15.49 -22.83 -8.72
CA GLU A 131 16.44 -21.71 -8.50
C GLU A 131 15.94 -20.35 -9.01
N ASN A 132 15.12 -20.35 -10.09
CA ASN A 132 14.59 -19.14 -10.69
C ASN A 132 13.27 -18.64 -10.04
N LEU A 133 12.75 -19.35 -9.02
CA LEU A 133 11.47 -19.00 -8.43
C LEU A 133 11.54 -17.64 -7.70
N GLN A 134 10.64 -16.74 -8.07
CA GLN A 134 10.53 -15.39 -7.51
C GLN A 134 9.29 -15.23 -6.63
N LYS A 135 8.20 -15.94 -6.97
CA LYS A 135 6.95 -15.87 -6.20
C LYS A 135 6.44 -17.27 -5.91
N LEU A 136 6.21 -17.55 -4.64
CA LEU A 136 5.60 -18.78 -4.14
C LEU A 136 4.40 -18.45 -3.27
N ASN A 137 3.22 -18.86 -3.71
CA ASN A 137 2.00 -18.73 -2.93
C ASN A 137 1.47 -20.12 -2.57
N VAL A 138 1.56 -20.46 -1.29
CA VAL A 138 1.04 -21.71 -0.71
C VAL A 138 0.01 -21.43 0.40
N SER A 139 -0.55 -20.23 0.40
CA SER A 139 -1.55 -19.82 1.40
C SER A 139 -2.81 -20.68 1.35
N HIS A 140 -3.58 -20.68 2.42
CA HIS A 140 -4.83 -21.44 2.52
C HIS A 140 -4.65 -22.92 2.20
N ASN A 141 -3.72 -23.56 2.94
CA ASN A 141 -3.44 -24.99 2.89
C ASN A 141 -3.43 -25.59 4.32
N LYS A 142 -2.86 -26.77 4.50
CA LYS A 142 -2.75 -27.48 5.78
C LYS A 142 -1.29 -27.82 6.11
N LEU A 143 -0.36 -26.97 5.67
CA LEU A 143 1.08 -27.18 5.88
C LEU A 143 1.41 -27.08 7.38
N LYS A 144 2.10 -28.08 7.90
CA LYS A 144 2.58 -28.10 9.30
C LYS A 144 4.02 -27.67 9.42
N ASP A 145 4.80 -27.93 8.39
CA ASP A 145 6.23 -27.67 8.31
C ASP A 145 6.59 -27.15 6.91
N ILE A 146 7.74 -26.52 6.83
CA ILE A 146 8.37 -26.08 5.58
C ILE A 146 9.68 -26.84 5.42
N PRO A 147 9.96 -27.45 4.27
CA PRO A 147 11.21 -28.16 4.02
C PRO A 147 12.40 -27.19 4.09
N GLU A 148 13.51 -27.63 4.67
CA GLU A 148 14.74 -26.81 4.76
C GLU A 148 15.26 -26.40 3.39
N GLU A 149 15.06 -27.22 2.37
CA GLU A 149 15.47 -26.95 0.99
C GLU A 149 14.80 -25.70 0.39
N LEU A 150 13.64 -25.30 0.91
CA LEU A 150 13.00 -24.05 0.49
C LEU A 150 13.93 -22.84 0.70
N THR A 151 14.78 -22.88 1.72
CA THR A 151 15.72 -21.79 2.03
C THR A 151 16.80 -21.61 0.94
N GLN A 152 16.95 -22.57 0.02
CA GLN A 152 17.89 -22.52 -1.11
C GLN A 152 17.40 -21.59 -2.23
N LEU A 153 16.15 -21.13 -2.21
CA LEU A 153 15.54 -20.28 -3.24
C LEU A 153 16.05 -18.82 -3.15
N LYS A 154 17.28 -18.58 -3.57
CA LYS A 154 17.97 -17.28 -3.41
C LYS A 154 17.32 -16.12 -4.18
N HIS A 155 16.49 -16.40 -5.21
CA HIS A 155 15.82 -15.40 -6.03
C HIS A 155 14.36 -15.17 -5.61
N LEU A 156 13.89 -15.85 -4.55
CA LEU A 156 12.52 -15.70 -4.05
C LEU A 156 12.30 -14.31 -3.46
N ARG A 157 11.32 -13.58 -4.00
CA ARG A 157 10.96 -12.21 -3.59
C ARG A 157 9.68 -12.15 -2.79
N SER A 158 8.70 -12.98 -3.12
CA SER A 158 7.41 -13.03 -2.43
C SER A 158 7.10 -14.45 -1.99
N LEU A 159 6.86 -14.63 -0.69
CA LEU A 159 6.49 -15.90 -0.07
C LEU A 159 5.24 -15.72 0.78
N LEU A 160 4.16 -16.35 0.32
CA LEU A 160 2.84 -16.29 0.96
C LEU A 160 2.51 -17.66 1.58
N LEU A 161 2.52 -17.71 2.90
CA LEU A 161 2.30 -18.90 3.73
C LEU A 161 1.09 -18.76 4.67
N GLN A 162 0.33 -17.66 4.54
CA GLN A 162 -0.79 -17.39 5.45
C GLN A 162 -1.89 -18.46 5.39
N HIS A 163 -2.62 -18.61 6.48
CA HIS A 163 -3.68 -19.62 6.63
C HIS A 163 -3.19 -21.05 6.37
N ASN A 164 -2.21 -21.47 7.15
CA ASN A 164 -1.71 -22.82 7.25
C ASN A 164 -1.71 -23.31 8.72
N GLU A 165 -1.07 -24.43 9.01
CA GLU A 165 -0.95 -25.01 10.33
C GLU A 165 0.53 -25.04 10.80
N LEU A 166 1.35 -24.06 10.40
CA LEU A 166 2.79 -24.01 10.69
C LEU A 166 3.05 -23.73 12.16
N TYR A 167 3.91 -24.52 12.79
CA TYR A 167 4.33 -24.35 14.19
C TYR A 167 5.67 -23.64 14.33
N HIS A 168 6.56 -23.82 13.38
CA HIS A 168 7.91 -23.23 13.35
C HIS A 168 8.37 -22.98 11.91
N LEU A 169 9.42 -22.21 11.77
CA LEU A 169 10.14 -21.97 10.52
C LEU A 169 11.53 -22.59 10.61
N PRO A 170 12.14 -23.02 9.50
CA PRO A 170 13.51 -23.48 9.48
C PRO A 170 14.48 -22.46 10.07
N ASP A 171 15.48 -22.91 10.81
CA ASP A 171 16.48 -22.02 11.42
C ASP A 171 17.24 -21.20 10.36
N GLU A 172 17.47 -21.78 9.18
CA GLU A 172 18.15 -21.18 8.04
C GLU A 172 17.25 -20.27 7.17
N PHE A 173 16.05 -19.91 7.64
CA PHE A 173 15.06 -19.13 6.87
C PHE A 173 15.65 -17.80 6.34
N GLY A 174 16.59 -17.21 7.05
CA GLY A 174 17.29 -16.00 6.66
C GLY A 174 18.14 -16.13 5.38
N GLN A 175 18.34 -17.33 4.84
CA GLN A 175 19.03 -17.53 3.56
C GLN A 175 18.20 -17.05 2.35
N LEU A 176 16.91 -16.76 2.53
CA LEU A 176 16.05 -16.16 1.49
C LEU A 176 16.35 -14.66 1.30
N VAL A 177 17.59 -14.34 1.00
CA VAL A 177 18.14 -12.97 1.02
C VAL A 177 17.48 -11.99 0.04
N SER A 178 16.84 -12.47 -1.02
CA SER A 178 16.11 -11.62 -1.98
C SER A 178 14.66 -11.34 -1.60
N LEU A 179 14.19 -11.87 -0.45
CA LEU A 179 12.79 -11.77 -0.06
C LEU A 179 12.42 -10.30 0.22
N GLU A 180 11.32 -9.85 -0.39
CA GLU A 180 10.77 -8.49 -0.27
C GLU A 180 9.43 -8.51 0.49
N GLU A 181 8.65 -9.58 0.31
CA GLU A 181 7.33 -9.78 0.91
C GLU A 181 7.23 -11.15 1.58
N LEU A 182 6.87 -11.16 2.85
CA LEU A 182 6.64 -12.37 3.63
C LEU A 182 5.34 -12.28 4.43
N ASP A 183 4.39 -13.15 4.12
CA ASP A 183 3.17 -13.32 4.89
C ASP A 183 3.09 -14.73 5.48
N ILE A 184 3.21 -14.82 6.81
CA ILE A 184 3.06 -16.07 7.59
C ILE A 184 1.91 -15.95 8.60
N SER A 185 0.98 -15.03 8.36
CA SER A 185 -0.16 -14.79 9.24
C SER A 185 -1.10 -16.01 9.31
N ASN A 186 -1.90 -16.06 10.37
CA ASN A 186 -2.87 -17.14 10.59
C ASN A 186 -2.23 -18.54 10.54
N ASN A 187 -1.23 -18.73 11.38
CA ASN A 187 -0.53 -19.99 11.64
C ASN A 187 -0.43 -20.24 13.17
N HIS A 188 0.40 -21.14 13.60
CA HIS A 188 0.63 -21.50 15.00
C HIS A 188 2.07 -21.22 15.44
N ILE A 189 2.76 -20.31 14.78
CA ILE A 189 4.18 -20.02 15.02
C ILE A 189 4.36 -19.38 16.38
N SER A 190 5.24 -19.97 17.20
CA SER A 190 5.51 -19.52 18.57
C SER A 190 6.79 -18.69 18.70
N SER A 191 7.71 -18.79 17.75
CA SER A 191 8.98 -18.06 17.73
C SER A 191 9.45 -17.77 16.30
N ILE A 192 10.21 -16.72 16.14
CA ILE A 192 10.83 -16.32 14.86
C ILE A 192 12.33 -16.63 14.96
N PRO A 193 12.93 -17.30 13.95
CA PRO A 193 14.37 -17.57 13.92
C PRO A 193 15.21 -16.28 13.94
N THR A 194 16.34 -16.31 14.64
CA THR A 194 17.29 -15.18 14.68
C THR A 194 17.89 -14.89 13.29
N SER A 195 17.91 -15.88 12.40
CA SER A 195 18.34 -15.72 10.99
C SER A 195 17.52 -14.70 10.20
N PHE A 196 16.35 -14.26 10.70
CA PHE A 196 15.60 -13.16 10.10
C PHE A 196 16.42 -11.87 9.98
N ALA A 197 17.48 -11.71 10.77
CA ALA A 197 18.47 -10.65 10.64
C ALA A 197 19.04 -10.50 9.22
N PHE A 198 19.10 -11.58 8.45
CA PHE A 198 19.65 -11.61 7.09
C PHE A 198 18.61 -11.23 6.01
N LEU A 199 17.33 -11.12 6.37
CA LEU A 199 16.25 -10.73 5.45
C LEU A 199 16.21 -9.19 5.26
N THR A 200 17.32 -8.62 4.85
CA THR A 200 17.49 -7.15 4.78
C THR A 200 16.67 -6.47 3.69
N ASN A 201 16.15 -7.21 2.71
CA ASN A 201 15.35 -6.70 1.61
C ASN A 201 13.84 -6.74 1.86
N VAL A 202 13.38 -7.41 2.93
CA VAL A 202 11.96 -7.49 3.23
C VAL A 202 11.40 -6.10 3.54
N VAL A 203 10.35 -5.74 2.81
CA VAL A 203 9.61 -4.48 2.93
C VAL A 203 8.32 -4.68 3.72
N HIS A 204 7.64 -5.80 3.51
CA HIS A 204 6.39 -6.16 4.16
C HIS A 204 6.53 -7.49 4.88
N LEU A 205 6.35 -7.48 6.20
CA LEU A 205 6.35 -8.66 7.06
C LEU A 205 5.03 -8.76 7.82
N ASN A 206 4.27 -9.81 7.54
CA ASN A 206 3.02 -10.10 8.22
C ASN A 206 3.14 -11.37 9.10
N LEU A 207 3.09 -11.17 10.42
CA LEU A 207 3.15 -12.20 11.47
C LEU A 207 1.81 -12.33 12.22
N ALA A 208 0.74 -11.69 11.73
CA ALA A 208 -0.52 -11.59 12.46
C ALA A 208 -1.17 -12.96 12.75
N SER A 209 -1.94 -13.04 13.82
CA SER A 209 -2.68 -14.27 14.19
C SER A 209 -1.78 -15.49 14.29
N ASN A 210 -0.73 -15.41 15.10
CA ASN A 210 0.18 -16.48 15.48
C ASN A 210 0.21 -16.64 17.01
N GLN A 211 1.21 -17.32 17.54
CA GLN A 211 1.37 -17.58 18.97
C GLN A 211 2.67 -16.97 19.53
N LEU A 212 3.15 -15.89 18.91
CA LEU A 212 4.40 -15.24 19.30
C LEU A 212 4.28 -14.60 20.69
N LYS A 213 5.21 -14.92 21.58
CA LYS A 213 5.35 -14.29 22.91
C LYS A 213 6.35 -13.16 22.91
N ASN A 214 7.37 -13.25 22.08
CA ASN A 214 8.43 -12.26 21.93
C ASN A 214 8.84 -12.16 20.45
N LEU A 215 9.42 -11.02 20.08
CA LEU A 215 10.16 -10.86 18.83
C LEU A 215 11.65 -10.93 19.15
N PRO A 216 12.48 -11.54 18.28
CA PRO A 216 13.93 -11.51 18.46
C PRO A 216 14.48 -10.10 18.23
N ALA A 217 15.50 -9.70 18.98
CA ALA A 217 16.17 -8.39 18.81
C ALA A 217 16.73 -8.20 17.40
N GLU A 218 17.14 -9.29 16.78
CA GLU A 218 17.71 -9.39 15.43
C GLU A 218 16.77 -8.91 14.33
N ILE A 219 15.45 -8.84 14.59
CA ILE A 219 14.48 -8.27 13.61
C ILE A 219 14.83 -6.82 13.25
N SER A 220 15.51 -6.12 14.13
CA SER A 220 15.98 -4.74 13.90
C SER A 220 17.02 -4.61 12.77
N ALA A 221 17.63 -5.72 12.35
CA ALA A 221 18.55 -5.76 11.23
C ALA A 221 17.84 -5.67 9.85
N MET A 222 16.52 -5.85 9.81
CA MET A 222 15.71 -5.74 8.58
C MET A 222 15.54 -4.27 8.17
N LYS A 223 16.58 -3.68 7.60
CA LYS A 223 16.67 -2.23 7.35
C LYS A 223 15.69 -1.70 6.31
N SER A 224 15.20 -2.55 5.41
CA SER A 224 14.21 -2.17 4.38
C SER A 224 12.77 -2.29 4.85
N LEU A 225 12.53 -2.81 6.06
CA LEU A 225 11.18 -3.09 6.54
C LEU A 225 10.37 -1.81 6.74
N ARG A 226 9.27 -1.68 6.00
CA ARG A 226 8.33 -0.56 6.08
C ARG A 226 7.07 -0.90 6.82
N GLN A 227 6.60 -2.13 6.70
CA GLN A 227 5.39 -2.61 7.35
C GLN A 227 5.67 -3.86 8.16
N LEU A 228 5.34 -3.80 9.45
CA LEU A 228 5.36 -4.94 10.36
C LEU A 228 3.98 -5.13 10.98
N ASP A 229 3.38 -6.29 10.72
CA ASP A 229 2.11 -6.67 11.35
C ASP A 229 2.29 -7.86 12.30
N CYS A 230 2.10 -7.61 13.59
CA CYS A 230 2.10 -8.61 14.66
C CYS A 230 0.74 -8.68 15.36
N THR A 231 -0.33 -8.25 14.70
CA THR A 231 -1.69 -8.26 15.25
C THR A 231 -2.08 -9.65 15.73
N LYS A 232 -2.77 -9.72 16.88
CA LYS A 232 -3.34 -10.98 17.43
C LYS A 232 -2.27 -12.05 17.64
N ASN A 233 -1.33 -11.73 18.51
CA ASN A 233 -0.31 -12.62 19.07
C ASN A 233 -0.38 -12.57 20.61
N PHE A 234 0.66 -13.04 21.29
CA PHE A 234 0.78 -13.03 22.74
C PHE A 234 1.98 -12.20 23.21
N LEU A 235 2.37 -11.18 22.43
CA LEU A 235 3.53 -10.36 22.75
C LEU A 235 3.34 -9.63 24.08
N GLU A 236 4.25 -9.86 25.01
CA GLU A 236 4.30 -9.19 26.32
C GLU A 236 5.21 -7.95 26.26
N THR A 237 6.23 -8.01 25.45
CA THR A 237 7.21 -6.95 25.24
C THR A 237 7.59 -6.83 23.76
N ILE A 238 8.13 -5.68 23.40
CA ILE A 238 8.77 -5.42 22.11
C ILE A 238 10.24 -5.16 22.37
N PRO A 239 11.15 -5.78 21.60
CA PRO A 239 12.58 -5.56 21.79
C PRO A 239 12.92 -4.07 21.57
N PRO A 240 13.68 -3.43 22.45
CA PRO A 240 14.06 -2.02 22.33
C PRO A 240 14.87 -1.76 21.05
N GLU A 241 15.54 -2.76 20.49
CA GLU A 241 16.29 -2.71 19.24
C GLU A 241 15.39 -2.35 18.03
N LEU A 242 14.08 -2.66 18.10
CA LEU A 242 13.10 -2.30 17.07
C LEU A 242 13.07 -0.78 16.86
N ALA A 243 13.41 -0.01 17.87
CA ALA A 243 13.55 1.44 17.80
C ALA A 243 14.63 1.93 16.79
N SER A 244 15.53 1.05 16.35
CA SER A 244 16.56 1.36 15.35
C SER A 244 16.12 1.16 13.89
N MET A 245 14.86 0.78 13.65
CA MET A 245 14.32 0.51 12.32
C MET A 245 13.93 1.81 11.61
N VAL A 246 14.88 2.41 10.92
CA VAL A 246 14.74 3.74 10.30
C VAL A 246 13.70 3.79 9.17
N SER A 247 13.43 2.68 8.49
CA SER A 247 12.51 2.64 7.34
C SER A 247 11.07 2.31 7.72
N LEU A 248 10.79 2.02 9.00
CA LEU A 248 9.48 1.55 9.44
C LEU A 248 8.43 2.67 9.31
N GLU A 249 7.38 2.39 8.53
CA GLU A 249 6.28 3.31 8.26
C GLU A 249 4.99 2.92 8.97
N GLN A 250 4.72 1.61 9.10
CA GLN A 250 3.49 1.06 9.66
C GLN A 250 3.80 -0.06 10.64
N LEU A 251 3.27 0.06 11.85
CA LEU A 251 3.45 -0.93 12.92
C LEU A 251 2.09 -1.31 13.52
N TYR A 252 1.72 -2.58 13.35
CA TYR A 252 0.46 -3.14 13.84
C TYR A 252 0.72 -4.13 14.97
N LEU A 253 0.27 -3.79 16.18
CA LEU A 253 0.47 -4.54 17.41
C LEU A 253 -0.85 -4.79 18.16
N ARG A 254 -1.99 -4.65 17.48
CA ARG A 254 -3.32 -4.90 18.08
C ARG A 254 -3.44 -6.31 18.64
N ARG A 255 -4.28 -6.46 19.68
CA ARG A 255 -4.60 -7.77 20.27
C ARG A 255 -3.34 -8.54 20.70
N ASN A 256 -2.56 -7.92 21.58
CA ASN A 256 -1.41 -8.50 22.25
C ASN A 256 -1.53 -8.33 23.78
N LYS A 257 -0.46 -8.54 24.50
CA LYS A 257 -0.39 -8.38 25.97
C LYS A 257 0.58 -7.28 26.40
N LEU A 258 0.81 -6.29 25.56
CA LEU A 258 1.78 -5.23 25.80
C LEU A 258 1.32 -4.36 26.96
N CYS A 259 2.19 -4.19 27.96
CA CYS A 259 1.97 -3.28 29.09
C CYS A 259 2.62 -1.91 28.89
N TYR A 260 3.61 -1.80 28.01
CA TYR A 260 4.31 -0.55 27.69
C TYR A 260 4.79 -0.58 26.24
N LEU A 261 5.16 0.60 25.73
CA LEU A 261 5.83 0.78 24.45
C LEU A 261 7.27 1.20 24.68
N PRO A 262 8.22 0.71 23.89
CA PRO A 262 9.56 1.29 23.86
C PRO A 262 9.55 2.70 23.28
N ASP A 263 10.64 3.44 23.49
CA ASP A 263 10.89 4.67 22.76
C ASP A 263 11.32 4.34 21.32
N PHE A 264 10.98 5.21 20.34
CA PHE A 264 11.27 4.99 18.93
C PHE A 264 12.19 6.09 18.34
N PRO A 265 13.41 6.29 18.86
CA PRO A 265 14.23 7.44 18.51
C PRO A 265 14.65 7.52 17.04
N SER A 266 14.72 6.40 16.35
CA SER A 266 15.13 6.35 14.93
C SER A 266 13.99 6.10 13.95
N CYS A 267 12.76 5.80 14.43
CA CYS A 267 11.61 5.52 13.59
C CYS A 267 10.93 6.81 13.09
N THR A 268 11.69 7.72 12.52
CA THR A 268 11.21 9.06 12.13
C THR A 268 10.20 9.03 10.98
N TYR A 269 10.11 7.93 10.23
CA TYR A 269 9.14 7.74 9.14
C TYR A 269 7.88 7.00 9.55
N LEU A 270 7.71 6.66 10.85
CA LEU A 270 6.53 5.94 11.32
C LEU A 270 5.28 6.82 11.16
N LYS A 271 4.35 6.38 10.30
CA LYS A 271 3.10 7.06 9.95
C LYS A 271 1.91 6.47 10.68
N GLU A 272 1.91 5.16 10.88
CA GLU A 272 0.79 4.45 11.49
C GLU A 272 1.27 3.55 12.63
N LEU A 273 0.66 3.75 13.80
CA LEU A 273 0.92 2.95 14.98
C LEU A 273 -0.40 2.46 15.58
N HIS A 274 -0.65 1.17 15.44
CA HIS A 274 -1.87 0.50 15.89
C HIS A 274 -1.56 -0.44 17.07
N ILE A 275 -1.96 -0.03 18.28
CA ILE A 275 -1.67 -0.74 19.54
C ILE A 275 -2.95 -1.02 20.35
N GLY A 276 -4.09 -0.98 19.69
CA GLY A 276 -5.37 -1.27 20.32
C GLY A 276 -5.46 -2.68 20.90
N GLU A 277 -6.35 -2.88 21.88
CA GLU A 277 -6.59 -4.18 22.52
C GLU A 277 -5.30 -4.76 23.15
N ASN A 278 -4.65 -3.94 24.02
CA ASN A 278 -3.47 -4.30 24.82
C ASN A 278 -3.69 -3.94 26.31
N GLN A 279 -2.63 -3.80 27.08
CA GLN A 279 -2.68 -3.52 28.52
C GLN A 279 -1.87 -2.26 28.89
N ILE A 280 -1.73 -1.31 27.97
CA ILE A 280 -0.91 -0.12 28.16
C ILE A 280 -1.60 0.82 29.15
N GLU A 281 -0.89 1.15 30.24
CA GLU A 281 -1.41 2.05 31.28
C GLU A 281 -0.91 3.48 31.14
N VAL A 282 0.28 3.68 30.57
CA VAL A 282 0.95 4.97 30.49
C VAL A 282 1.56 5.17 29.12
N LEU A 283 1.30 6.33 28.53
CA LEU A 283 1.99 6.84 27.35
C LEU A 283 2.94 7.96 27.83
N ARG A 284 4.25 7.77 27.67
CA ARG A 284 5.27 8.71 28.17
C ARG A 284 5.55 9.82 27.15
N ALA A 285 5.88 11.01 27.66
CA ALA A 285 6.25 12.16 26.84
C ALA A 285 7.42 11.87 25.88
N GLU A 286 8.43 11.15 26.36
CA GLU A 286 9.62 10.76 25.60
C GLU A 286 9.28 9.93 24.36
N GLN A 287 8.29 9.06 24.44
CA GLN A 287 7.84 8.22 23.33
C GLN A 287 7.28 9.03 22.16
N LEU A 288 6.62 10.16 22.45
CA LEU A 288 5.98 11.00 21.45
C LEU A 288 6.97 11.95 20.73
N LYS A 289 8.09 12.28 21.36
CA LYS A 289 9.08 13.24 20.81
C LYS A 289 9.63 12.82 19.44
N TYR A 290 9.74 11.53 19.21
CA TYR A 290 10.36 10.97 18.00
C TYR A 290 9.34 10.61 16.90
N LEU A 291 8.04 10.67 17.21
CA LEU A 291 6.96 10.21 16.31
C LEU A 291 6.33 11.37 15.52
N SER A 292 7.13 12.34 15.08
CA SER A 292 6.66 13.57 14.42
C SER A 292 5.93 13.32 13.09
N SER A 293 6.22 12.22 12.41
CA SER A 293 5.58 11.82 11.13
C SER A 293 4.27 11.05 11.31
N LEU A 294 3.85 10.79 12.55
CA LEU A 294 2.70 9.95 12.83
C LEU A 294 1.41 10.61 12.38
N CYS A 295 0.66 9.89 11.52
CA CYS A 295 -0.65 10.30 11.01
C CYS A 295 -1.79 9.55 11.69
N VAL A 296 -1.56 8.31 12.10
CA VAL A 296 -2.55 7.45 12.76
C VAL A 296 -1.98 6.88 14.05
N LEU A 297 -2.64 7.15 15.16
CA LEU A 297 -2.35 6.56 16.47
C LEU A 297 -3.62 5.90 17.01
N GLU A 298 -3.60 4.58 17.15
CA GLU A 298 -4.70 3.82 17.71
C GLU A 298 -4.28 3.14 19.02
N LEU A 299 -4.95 3.54 20.09
CA LEU A 299 -4.73 3.11 21.48
C LEU A 299 -6.02 2.59 22.12
N ARG A 300 -7.07 2.30 21.32
CA ARG A 300 -8.35 1.83 21.86
C ARG A 300 -8.18 0.55 22.68
N ASP A 301 -9.13 0.30 23.60
CA ASP A 301 -9.16 -0.92 24.40
C ASP A 301 -7.81 -1.18 25.13
N ASN A 302 -7.31 -0.16 25.83
CA ASN A 302 -6.15 -0.20 26.72
C ASN A 302 -6.54 0.25 28.14
N LYS A 303 -5.58 0.57 28.99
CA LYS A 303 -5.77 1.00 30.39
C LYS A 303 -5.21 2.41 30.65
N LEU A 304 -5.19 3.25 29.62
CA LEU A 304 -4.63 4.61 29.73
C LEU A 304 -5.47 5.46 30.67
N LYS A 305 -4.83 6.09 31.65
CA LYS A 305 -5.48 6.98 32.62
C LYS A 305 -5.41 8.46 32.21
N SER A 306 -4.41 8.84 31.44
CA SER A 306 -4.18 10.19 30.95
C SER A 306 -3.33 10.19 29.69
N LEU A 307 -3.32 11.34 28.98
CA LEU A 307 -2.40 11.63 27.89
C LEU A 307 -1.40 12.70 28.33
N PRO A 308 -0.14 12.61 27.94
CA PRO A 308 0.82 13.68 28.18
C PRO A 308 0.56 14.87 27.24
N ASP A 309 0.94 16.07 27.68
CA ASP A 309 0.83 17.31 26.88
C ASP A 309 1.61 17.23 25.56
N GLU A 310 2.68 16.43 25.53
CA GLU A 310 3.54 16.17 24.38
C GLU A 310 2.83 15.47 23.22
N ILE A 311 1.59 15.00 23.40
CA ILE A 311 0.74 14.55 22.28
C ILE A 311 0.62 15.65 21.19
N THR A 312 0.77 16.91 21.58
CA THR A 312 0.77 18.05 20.67
C THR A 312 1.99 18.13 19.75
N LEU A 313 3.03 17.35 20.01
CA LEU A 313 4.19 17.23 19.11
C LEU A 313 3.82 16.49 17.80
N LEU A 314 2.76 15.70 17.83
CA LEU A 314 2.27 14.94 16.68
C LEU A 314 1.44 15.82 15.73
N GLN A 315 2.04 16.86 15.17
CA GLN A 315 1.33 17.86 14.35
C GLN A 315 0.71 17.29 13.07
N GLY A 316 1.24 16.18 12.55
CA GLY A 316 0.72 15.45 11.40
C GLY A 316 -0.43 14.50 11.73
N LEU A 317 -0.84 14.38 13.02
CA LEU A 317 -1.82 13.39 13.44
C LEU A 317 -3.21 13.70 12.88
N GLU A 318 -3.73 12.78 12.06
CA GLU A 318 -5.04 12.87 11.44
C GLU A 318 -6.10 12.03 12.18
N ARG A 319 -5.68 10.90 12.73
CA ARG A 319 -6.55 9.96 13.43
C ARG A 319 -5.98 9.57 14.78
N LEU A 320 -6.75 9.81 15.84
CA LEU A 320 -6.46 9.39 17.20
C LEU A 320 -7.65 8.60 17.77
N ASP A 321 -7.45 7.33 18.07
CA ASP A 321 -8.46 6.47 18.67
C ASP A 321 -8.04 6.08 20.09
N LEU A 322 -8.77 6.60 21.06
CA LEU A 322 -8.57 6.39 22.49
C LEU A 322 -9.77 5.71 23.15
N SER A 323 -10.71 5.20 22.34
CA SER A 323 -11.92 4.57 22.86
C SER A 323 -11.62 3.42 23.83
N ASN A 324 -12.51 3.22 24.79
CA ASN A 324 -12.43 2.15 25.80
C ASN A 324 -11.08 2.16 26.57
N ASN A 325 -10.75 3.30 27.19
CA ASN A 325 -9.66 3.48 28.12
C ASN A 325 -10.19 4.02 29.47
N ASP A 326 -9.28 4.32 30.40
CA ASP A 326 -9.61 4.86 31.72
C ASP A 326 -9.32 6.38 31.82
N ILE A 327 -9.36 7.09 30.68
CA ILE A 327 -8.99 8.51 30.60
C ILE A 327 -10.10 9.35 31.27
N SER A 328 -9.72 10.07 32.33
CA SER A 328 -10.63 10.96 33.04
C SER A 328 -10.59 12.41 32.53
N ASN A 329 -9.43 12.84 32.02
CA ASN A 329 -9.18 14.18 31.51
C ASN A 329 -8.33 14.15 30.26
N LEU A 330 -8.56 15.12 29.35
CA LEU A 330 -7.73 15.33 28.17
C LEU A 330 -6.87 16.60 28.38
N PRO A 331 -5.63 16.61 27.90
CA PRO A 331 -4.82 17.82 27.92
C PRO A 331 -5.45 18.89 27.03
N CYS A 332 -5.63 20.11 27.56
CA CYS A 332 -6.24 21.21 26.80
C CYS A 332 -5.49 21.51 25.49
N LYS A 333 -4.16 21.34 25.52
CA LYS A 333 -3.28 21.53 24.36
C LYS A 333 -3.59 20.58 23.20
N LEU A 334 -4.27 19.44 23.42
CA LEU A 334 -4.76 18.55 22.34
C LEU A 334 -5.58 19.34 21.31
N GLY A 335 -6.28 20.39 21.76
CA GLY A 335 -7.01 21.30 20.87
C GLY A 335 -6.14 21.95 19.77
N ASN A 336 -4.83 21.98 19.91
CA ASN A 336 -3.90 22.58 18.94
C ASN A 336 -3.53 21.67 17.77
N LEU A 337 -3.96 20.41 17.78
CA LEU A 337 -3.75 19.48 16.66
C LEU A 337 -4.66 19.85 15.49
N SER A 338 -4.18 20.71 14.61
CA SER A 338 -4.98 21.27 13.50
C SER A 338 -5.34 20.24 12.43
N GLN A 339 -4.53 19.19 12.27
CA GLN A 339 -4.73 18.14 11.26
C GLN A 339 -5.64 17.02 11.75
N LEU A 340 -6.02 17.00 13.04
CA LEU A 340 -6.80 15.90 13.59
C LEU A 340 -8.24 15.92 13.07
N LYS A 341 -8.57 14.92 12.25
CA LYS A 341 -9.88 14.72 11.60
C LYS A 341 -10.79 13.78 12.39
N PHE A 342 -10.20 12.81 13.05
CA PHE A 342 -10.92 11.77 13.78
C PHE A 342 -10.34 11.61 15.19
N LEU A 343 -11.20 11.80 16.20
CA LEU A 343 -10.89 11.59 17.61
C LEU A 343 -12.00 10.74 18.23
N ALA A 344 -11.68 9.49 18.56
CA ALA A 344 -12.58 8.58 19.24
C ALA A 344 -12.29 8.55 20.74
N LEU A 345 -13.29 8.79 21.57
CA LEU A 345 -13.18 8.91 23.03
C LEU A 345 -14.23 8.07 23.78
N GLU A 346 -15.07 7.34 23.04
CA GLU A 346 -16.15 6.53 23.61
C GLU A 346 -15.59 5.55 24.64
N GLY A 347 -16.39 5.25 25.69
CA GLY A 347 -15.98 4.29 26.72
C GLY A 347 -14.95 4.81 27.72
N ASN A 348 -14.62 6.13 27.73
CA ASN A 348 -13.74 6.74 28.73
C ASN A 348 -14.54 7.46 29.82
N PRO A 349 -14.09 7.48 31.10
CA PRO A 349 -14.75 8.17 32.20
C PRO A 349 -14.46 9.69 32.18
N LEU A 350 -14.63 10.37 31.05
CA LEU A 350 -14.38 11.80 30.89
C LEU A 350 -15.38 12.62 31.73
N ARG A 351 -14.88 13.29 32.77
CA ARG A 351 -15.70 14.11 33.67
C ARG A 351 -15.65 15.60 33.37
N ALA A 352 -14.52 16.06 32.81
CA ALA A 352 -14.30 17.48 32.55
C ALA A 352 -14.99 17.99 31.28
N ILE A 353 -15.39 17.10 30.37
CA ILE A 353 -16.00 17.48 29.10
C ILE A 353 -17.48 17.08 29.11
N ARG A 354 -18.36 18.06 28.81
CA ARG A 354 -19.80 17.85 28.79
C ARG A 354 -20.17 16.87 27.67
N ARG A 355 -21.15 16.00 27.93
CA ARG A 355 -21.62 14.98 26.97
C ARG A 355 -22.12 15.57 25.66
N ASP A 356 -22.74 16.75 25.69
CA ASP A 356 -23.20 17.44 24.50
C ASP A 356 -22.04 17.88 23.57
N VAL A 357 -20.86 18.19 24.13
CA VAL A 357 -19.65 18.48 23.35
C VAL A 357 -19.08 17.22 22.74
N LEU A 358 -19.02 16.11 23.50
CA LEU A 358 -18.53 14.81 23.00
C LEU A 358 -19.35 14.29 21.82
N GLN A 359 -20.67 14.54 21.81
CA GLN A 359 -21.58 14.10 20.75
C GLN A 359 -21.48 14.93 19.46
N LYS A 360 -20.92 16.14 19.50
CA LYS A 360 -20.80 17.03 18.33
C LYS A 360 -19.62 16.72 17.42
N GLY A 361 -18.78 15.76 17.79
CA GLY A 361 -17.66 15.29 16.98
C GLY A 361 -16.34 16.01 17.22
N THR A 362 -15.33 15.56 16.52
CA THR A 362 -13.92 15.90 16.73
C THR A 362 -13.66 17.41 16.78
N GLN A 363 -14.19 18.17 15.82
CA GLN A 363 -13.89 19.59 15.69
C GLN A 363 -14.43 20.43 16.86
N GLU A 364 -15.62 20.10 17.37
CA GLU A 364 -16.20 20.79 18.52
C GLU A 364 -15.46 20.42 19.83
N ILE A 365 -14.97 19.19 19.95
CA ILE A 365 -14.12 18.79 21.08
C ILE A 365 -12.82 19.59 21.07
N LEU A 366 -12.14 19.66 19.93
CA LEU A 366 -10.88 20.42 19.80
C LEU A 366 -11.10 21.91 20.06
N LYS A 367 -12.18 22.49 19.58
CA LYS A 367 -12.55 23.88 19.84
C LYS A 367 -12.80 24.14 21.33
N TYR A 368 -13.53 23.22 21.99
CA TYR A 368 -13.75 23.29 23.45
C TYR A 368 -12.43 23.23 24.22
N LEU A 369 -11.52 22.32 23.87
CA LEU A 369 -10.22 22.20 24.52
C LEU A 369 -9.37 23.47 24.32
N ARG A 370 -9.39 24.06 23.12
CA ARG A 370 -8.69 25.35 22.85
C ARG A 370 -9.24 26.49 23.68
N SER A 371 -10.55 26.56 23.91
CA SER A 371 -11.12 27.61 24.76
C SER A 371 -10.65 27.53 26.21
N LYS A 372 -10.34 26.32 26.68
CA LYS A 372 -9.81 26.12 28.04
C LYS A 372 -8.36 26.57 28.19
N ILE A 373 -7.55 26.51 27.14
CA ILE A 373 -6.16 27.07 27.15
C ILE A 373 -6.18 28.58 27.40
N GLN A 374 -7.19 29.30 26.91
CA GLN A 374 -7.32 30.76 27.11
C GLN A 374 -7.75 31.12 28.53
N ASP A 375 -8.53 30.27 29.20
CA ASP A 375 -8.99 30.49 30.57
C ASP A 375 -7.84 30.37 31.62
N ASP A 376 -6.86 29.50 31.37
CA ASP A 376 -5.71 29.28 32.28
C ASP A 376 -4.69 30.45 32.26
N GLY A 377 -4.81 31.39 31.33
CA GLY A 377 -3.95 32.56 31.17
C GLY A 377 -4.46 33.83 31.86
N ILE A 378 -5.67 33.84 32.46
CA ILE A 378 -6.29 35.04 33.05
C ILE A 378 -6.64 34.78 34.51
N ASN A 379 -5.62 34.72 35.37
CA ASN A 379 -5.75 35.07 36.79
C ASN A 379 -4.84 36.26 37.08
N ASN A 380 -5.29 37.45 36.73
CA ASN A 380 -4.78 38.67 37.26
C ASN A 380 -5.98 39.54 37.72
N PRO A 381 -6.13 39.81 39.05
CA PRO A 381 -7.25 40.56 39.54
C PRO A 381 -6.92 42.06 39.51
N ASN A 382 -7.26 42.75 38.44
CA ASN A 382 -7.55 44.19 38.48
C ASN A 382 -8.20 44.62 37.18
N GLY A 383 -9.41 45.11 37.33
CA GLY A 383 -10.32 45.43 36.24
C GLY A 383 -9.90 46.61 35.39
N GLU A 384 -10.47 46.57 34.19
CA GLU A 384 -11.16 47.66 33.50
C GLU A 384 -11.59 47.16 32.11
N PHE A 385 -12.89 47.24 31.84
CA PHE A 385 -13.43 47.02 30.51
C PHE A 385 -13.18 48.23 29.62
N PRO A 386 -12.91 48.05 28.35
CA PRO A 386 -13.54 48.87 27.34
C PRO A 386 -14.26 48.04 26.26
N MET A 387 -15.36 48.63 25.88
CA MET A 387 -16.34 48.18 24.90
C MET A 387 -15.79 48.06 23.46
N THR A 388 -16.34 47.04 22.77
CA THR A 388 -16.61 46.94 21.31
C THR A 388 -15.59 47.46 20.30
N ALA A 389 -14.88 46.52 19.67
CA ALA A 389 -14.45 46.68 18.30
C ALA A 389 -14.88 45.47 17.50
N MET A 390 -15.57 45.69 16.39
CA MET A 390 -15.98 44.68 15.40
C MET A 390 -14.75 43.90 14.94
N THR A 391 -14.80 42.59 15.10
CA THR A 391 -13.76 41.65 14.64
C THR A 391 -13.79 41.52 13.13
N LEU A 392 -12.75 42.00 12.49
CA LEU A 392 -12.28 41.57 11.18
C LEU A 392 -11.90 40.08 11.27
N PRO A 393 -12.03 39.29 10.17
CA PRO A 393 -11.72 37.87 10.19
C PRO A 393 -10.24 37.66 10.56
N SER A 394 -10.01 36.78 11.53
CA SER A 394 -8.69 36.48 12.08
C SER A 394 -7.73 36.00 11.01
N GLN A 395 -6.65 36.70 10.82
CA GLN A 395 -5.49 36.30 10.02
C GLN A 395 -5.03 34.93 10.47
N SER A 396 -4.94 33.99 9.53
CA SER A 396 -4.46 32.65 9.72
C SER A 396 -2.98 32.69 10.15
N LYS A 397 -2.69 32.39 11.41
CA LYS A 397 -1.31 32.33 11.90
C LYS A 397 -0.54 31.25 11.14
N ILE A 398 0.54 31.64 10.47
CA ILE A 398 1.49 30.75 9.81
C ILE A 398 2.24 29.97 10.88
N ASN A 399 2.35 28.65 10.72
CA ASN A 399 3.05 27.79 11.68
C ASN A 399 4.56 27.89 11.49
N MET A 400 5.20 28.81 12.19
CA MET A 400 6.64 29.02 12.13
C MET A 400 7.45 27.79 12.55
N HIS A 401 6.93 26.97 13.46
CA HIS A 401 7.59 25.72 13.85
C HIS A 401 7.62 24.69 12.70
N ALA A 402 6.55 24.62 11.91
CA ALA A 402 6.52 23.75 10.72
C ALA A 402 7.59 24.19 9.70
N ILE A 403 7.78 25.50 9.53
CA ILE A 403 8.79 26.05 8.63
C ILE A 403 10.21 25.74 9.11
N THR A 404 10.50 26.01 10.38
CA THR A 404 11.87 25.91 10.91
C THR A 404 12.29 24.48 11.22
N ALA A 405 11.41 23.68 11.84
CA ALA A 405 11.73 22.32 12.30
C ALA A 405 11.38 21.24 11.28
N LEU A 406 10.21 21.33 10.61
CA LEU A 406 9.75 20.33 9.66
C LEU A 406 10.08 20.66 8.21
N LYS A 407 10.65 21.84 7.95
CA LYS A 407 10.93 22.36 6.60
C LYS A 407 9.70 22.34 5.70
N THR A 408 8.51 22.56 6.28
CA THR A 408 7.22 22.47 5.60
C THR A 408 6.48 23.80 5.70
N LEU A 409 6.10 24.35 4.55
CA LEU A 409 5.18 25.48 4.44
C LEU A 409 3.79 24.94 4.17
N ASP A 410 2.92 24.93 5.16
CA ASP A 410 1.53 24.49 5.02
C ASP A 410 0.55 25.67 5.10
N TYR A 411 -0.14 25.91 4.01
CA TYR A 411 -1.23 26.89 3.88
C TYR A 411 -2.45 26.22 3.21
N SER A 412 -2.72 24.98 3.53
CA SER A 412 -3.86 24.21 3.02
C SER A 412 -5.17 24.57 3.74
N GLU A 413 -6.30 24.26 3.10
CA GLU A 413 -7.67 24.38 3.68
C GLU A 413 -8.05 25.80 4.16
N LYS A 414 -7.48 26.84 3.58
CA LYS A 414 -7.76 28.26 3.95
C LYS A 414 -8.84 28.92 3.12
N GLN A 415 -9.40 28.20 2.12
CA GLN A 415 -10.35 28.77 1.15
C GLN A 415 -9.78 30.02 0.42
N ALA A 416 -8.47 30.16 0.38
CA ALA A 416 -7.79 31.32 -0.19
C ALA A 416 -7.87 31.31 -1.72
N ALA A 417 -8.23 32.43 -2.32
CA ALA A 417 -8.18 32.63 -3.77
C ALA A 417 -6.77 33.02 -4.25
N VAL A 418 -5.96 33.60 -3.35
CA VAL A 418 -4.56 33.97 -3.59
C VAL A 418 -3.77 33.68 -2.31
N ILE A 419 -2.52 33.24 -2.47
CA ILE A 419 -1.61 33.06 -1.34
C ILE A 419 -1.10 34.45 -0.89
N PRO A 420 -1.35 34.86 0.35
CA PRO A 420 -0.85 36.14 0.85
C PRO A 420 0.68 36.20 0.87
N ASP A 421 1.25 37.36 0.58
CA ASP A 421 2.70 37.57 0.62
C ASP A 421 3.33 37.25 1.99
N GLU A 422 2.59 37.46 3.06
CA GLU A 422 3.01 37.15 4.43
C GLU A 422 3.35 35.65 4.61
N VAL A 423 2.71 34.77 3.85
CA VAL A 423 2.94 33.32 3.89
C VAL A 423 4.34 32.98 3.36
N LEU A 424 4.74 33.60 2.25
CA LEU A 424 6.08 33.43 1.68
C LEU A 424 7.13 34.20 2.47
N ASN A 425 6.79 35.39 2.98
CA ASN A 425 7.68 36.17 3.85
C ASN A 425 8.01 35.42 5.15
N ALA A 426 7.10 34.58 5.66
CA ALA A 426 7.32 33.79 6.85
C ALA A 426 8.38 32.70 6.67
N VAL A 427 8.67 32.29 5.45
CA VAL A 427 9.75 31.34 5.15
C VAL A 427 11.10 31.99 5.46
N GLY A 428 11.30 33.28 5.08
CA GLY A 428 12.55 33.99 5.29
C GLY A 428 13.75 33.22 4.75
N ASP A 429 14.82 33.13 5.53
CA ASP A 429 16.04 32.37 5.19
C ASP A 429 15.96 30.87 5.53
N ASN A 430 14.81 30.36 6.00
CA ASN A 430 14.67 28.95 6.36
C ASN A 430 14.47 28.08 5.11
N PRO A 431 15.30 27.06 4.86
CA PRO A 431 15.12 26.17 3.73
C PRO A 431 13.90 25.28 3.93
N VAL A 432 12.86 25.45 3.12
CA VAL A 432 11.64 24.65 3.10
C VAL A 432 11.73 23.61 2.00
N SER A 433 11.52 22.33 2.34
CA SER A 433 11.51 21.23 1.35
C SER A 433 10.11 20.90 0.85
N ASN A 434 9.08 21.05 1.68
CA ASN A 434 7.71 20.69 1.37
C ASN A 434 6.79 21.92 1.40
N VAL A 435 5.98 22.10 0.36
CA VAL A 435 4.99 23.18 0.27
C VAL A 435 3.61 22.61 0.01
N ASN A 436 2.67 22.91 0.89
CA ASN A 436 1.29 22.46 0.79
C ASN A 436 0.32 23.63 0.68
N PHE A 437 -0.23 23.84 -0.52
CA PHE A 437 -1.26 24.83 -0.82
C PHE A 437 -2.58 24.17 -1.26
N SER A 438 -2.77 22.90 -0.91
CA SER A 438 -3.95 22.12 -1.30
C SER A 438 -5.25 22.62 -0.67
N LYS A 439 -6.37 22.24 -1.26
CA LYS A 439 -7.74 22.53 -0.76
C LYS A 439 -7.98 24.02 -0.52
N ASN A 440 -7.59 24.83 -1.48
CA ASN A 440 -7.89 26.26 -1.54
C ASN A 440 -8.78 26.58 -2.77
N ASN A 441 -8.93 27.87 -3.08
CA ASN A 441 -9.65 28.35 -4.26
C ASN A 441 -8.69 29.02 -5.27
N LEU A 442 -7.43 28.60 -5.31
CA LEU A 442 -6.40 29.21 -6.16
C LEU A 442 -6.75 29.04 -7.63
N THR A 443 -6.73 30.13 -8.38
CA THR A 443 -6.85 30.13 -9.84
C THR A 443 -5.49 30.16 -10.52
N ASP A 444 -4.48 30.66 -9.81
CA ASP A 444 -3.11 30.83 -10.30
C ASP A 444 -2.09 30.42 -9.24
N ILE A 445 -0.91 30.02 -9.69
CA ILE A 445 0.23 29.73 -8.84
C ILE A 445 0.92 31.06 -8.49
N PRO A 446 1.26 31.31 -7.19
CA PRO A 446 1.88 32.57 -6.80
C PRO A 446 3.25 32.74 -7.48
N ALA A 447 3.49 33.88 -8.15
CA ALA A 447 4.74 34.12 -8.87
C ALA A 447 5.98 34.07 -7.94
N ARG A 448 5.83 34.47 -6.67
CA ARG A 448 6.89 34.42 -5.67
C ARG A 448 7.30 33.00 -5.25
N ILE A 449 6.66 31.95 -5.76
CA ILE A 449 7.07 30.55 -5.53
C ILE A 449 8.54 30.32 -5.96
N VAL A 450 9.03 31.11 -6.90
CA VAL A 450 10.43 31.08 -7.37
C VAL A 450 11.44 31.37 -6.26
N GLU A 451 11.06 32.07 -5.18
CA GLU A 451 11.93 32.34 -4.04
C GLU A 451 12.35 31.05 -3.31
N LEU A 452 11.58 29.96 -3.49
CA LEU A 452 11.81 28.66 -2.87
C LEU A 452 12.65 27.70 -3.74
N LYS A 453 13.20 28.15 -4.87
CA LYS A 453 13.86 27.32 -5.89
C LYS A 453 15.06 26.50 -5.39
N GLU A 454 15.77 26.99 -4.35
CA GLU A 454 16.98 26.35 -3.84
C GLU A 454 16.70 25.23 -2.83
N SER A 455 15.47 25.11 -2.32
CA SER A 455 15.18 24.23 -1.19
C SER A 455 14.02 23.25 -1.45
N VAL A 456 13.01 23.63 -2.24
CA VAL A 456 11.77 22.87 -2.38
C VAL A 456 11.95 21.63 -3.28
N SER A 457 11.54 20.46 -2.74
CA SER A 457 11.49 19.18 -3.43
C SER A 457 10.07 18.68 -3.70
N ASP A 458 9.10 19.11 -2.87
CA ASP A 458 7.73 18.60 -2.89
C ASP A 458 6.72 19.72 -2.85
N ILE A 459 5.79 19.75 -3.81
CA ILE A 459 4.71 20.74 -3.85
C ILE A 459 3.36 20.08 -4.07
N ASN A 460 2.39 20.51 -3.28
CA ASN A 460 1.02 20.09 -3.36
C ASN A 460 0.07 21.29 -3.62
N PHE A 461 -0.49 21.36 -4.83
CA PHE A 461 -1.55 22.27 -5.24
C PHE A 461 -2.88 21.55 -5.48
N SER A 462 -3.08 20.36 -4.97
CA SER A 462 -4.30 19.59 -5.20
C SER A 462 -5.56 20.29 -4.67
N PHE A 463 -6.71 19.97 -5.24
CA PHE A 463 -8.00 20.53 -4.80
C PHE A 463 -8.04 22.06 -4.86
N ASN A 464 -7.69 22.62 -6.00
CA ASN A 464 -7.77 24.06 -6.30
C ASN A 464 -8.60 24.30 -7.59
N LYS A 465 -8.50 25.48 -8.16
CA LYS A 465 -9.18 25.89 -9.40
C LYS A 465 -8.20 26.31 -10.48
N LEU A 466 -7.00 25.72 -10.49
CA LEU A 466 -5.96 26.05 -11.46
C LEU A 466 -6.40 25.63 -12.87
N SER A 467 -6.40 26.57 -13.81
CA SER A 467 -6.68 26.33 -15.23
C SER A 467 -5.41 26.18 -16.06
N SER A 468 -4.30 26.71 -15.58
CA SER A 468 -2.96 26.63 -16.17
C SER A 468 -1.90 26.53 -15.09
N VAL A 469 -0.68 26.14 -15.47
CA VAL A 469 0.49 26.09 -14.59
C VAL A 469 1.43 27.20 -15.03
N SER A 470 1.82 28.07 -14.10
CA SER A 470 2.66 29.23 -14.40
C SER A 470 4.13 28.84 -14.56
N VAL A 471 4.84 29.61 -15.38
CA VAL A 471 6.26 29.34 -15.73
C VAL A 471 7.20 29.43 -14.53
N GLU A 472 6.84 30.20 -13.51
CA GLU A 472 7.61 30.39 -12.29
C GLU A 472 7.81 29.06 -11.54
N LEU A 473 6.85 28.13 -11.64
CA LEU A 473 6.96 26.81 -11.03
C LEU A 473 8.13 26.01 -11.61
N PHE A 474 8.44 26.20 -12.89
CA PHE A 474 9.48 25.43 -13.58
C PHE A 474 10.90 25.91 -13.27
N MET A 475 11.02 27.05 -12.58
CA MET A 475 12.30 27.50 -12.00
C MET A 475 12.74 26.69 -10.78
N LEU A 476 11.89 25.81 -10.24
CA LEU A 476 12.16 24.98 -9.09
C LEU A 476 12.93 23.71 -9.48
N HIS A 477 14.18 23.85 -9.88
CA HIS A 477 15.01 22.75 -10.42
C HIS A 477 15.30 21.58 -9.46
N ARG A 478 14.90 21.72 -8.19
CA ARG A 478 15.01 20.64 -7.20
C ARG A 478 13.73 19.84 -7.01
N LEU A 479 12.66 20.25 -7.67
CA LEU A 479 11.35 19.63 -7.53
C LEU A 479 11.38 18.16 -7.99
N THR A 480 10.97 17.25 -7.08
CA THR A 480 10.88 15.81 -7.32
C THR A 480 9.43 15.33 -7.33
N HIS A 481 8.55 15.99 -6.57
CA HIS A 481 7.15 15.62 -6.44
C HIS A 481 6.23 16.81 -6.69
N LEU A 482 5.26 16.65 -7.59
CA LEU A 482 4.27 17.69 -7.92
C LEU A 482 2.87 17.10 -7.93
N ASP A 483 2.01 17.55 -7.00
CA ASP A 483 0.61 17.15 -6.95
C ASP A 483 -0.31 18.30 -7.42
N LEU A 484 -0.95 18.09 -8.56
CA LEU A 484 -1.90 19.00 -9.21
C LEU A 484 -3.29 18.37 -9.38
N ARG A 485 -3.59 17.28 -8.71
CA ARG A 485 -4.87 16.58 -8.83
C ARG A 485 -6.06 17.47 -8.39
N ASN A 486 -7.25 17.14 -8.89
CA ASN A 486 -8.48 17.89 -8.57
C ASN A 486 -8.33 19.40 -8.86
N ASN A 487 -7.95 19.73 -10.09
CA ASN A 487 -7.94 21.08 -10.67
C ASN A 487 -8.76 21.10 -11.97
N ILE A 488 -8.63 22.15 -12.77
CA ILE A 488 -9.33 22.27 -14.06
C ILE A 488 -8.35 22.41 -15.23
N LEU A 489 -7.16 21.81 -15.10
CA LEU A 489 -6.10 21.84 -16.10
C LEU A 489 -6.51 21.08 -17.37
N THR A 490 -6.18 21.67 -18.54
CA THR A 490 -6.42 21.08 -19.86
C THR A 490 -5.14 20.77 -20.63
N SER A 491 -4.04 21.45 -20.29
CA SER A 491 -2.71 21.30 -20.90
C SER A 491 -1.62 21.63 -19.88
N LEU A 492 -0.40 21.22 -20.19
CA LEU A 492 0.82 21.64 -19.50
C LEU A 492 1.72 22.38 -20.50
N PRO A 493 2.41 23.45 -20.08
CA PRO A 493 3.32 24.18 -20.95
C PRO A 493 4.62 23.41 -21.18
N GLU A 494 5.27 23.66 -22.33
CA GLU A 494 6.51 22.96 -22.74
C GLU A 494 7.69 23.29 -21.81
N GLU A 495 7.70 24.46 -21.21
CA GLU A 495 8.72 24.91 -20.26
C GLU A 495 8.87 23.98 -19.04
N MET A 496 7.90 23.10 -18.80
CA MET A 496 7.96 22.09 -17.76
C MET A 496 9.12 21.10 -17.93
N GLU A 497 9.69 20.96 -19.13
CA GLU A 497 10.92 20.17 -19.37
C GLU A 497 12.11 20.63 -18.51
N ALA A 498 12.10 21.87 -18.02
CA ALA A 498 13.13 22.38 -17.11
C ALA A 498 13.16 21.68 -15.75
N LEU A 499 12.13 20.94 -15.37
CA LEU A 499 12.06 20.17 -14.12
C LEU A 499 12.83 18.85 -14.23
N ALA A 500 14.14 18.93 -14.44
CA ALA A 500 15.02 17.80 -14.72
C ALA A 500 15.17 16.78 -13.57
N LYS A 501 14.57 17.02 -12.39
CA LYS A 501 14.57 16.09 -11.24
C LYS A 501 13.19 15.58 -10.88
N LEU A 502 12.16 15.93 -11.62
CA LEU A 502 10.78 15.52 -11.33
C LEU A 502 10.64 14.01 -11.51
N GLN A 503 10.22 13.33 -10.44
CA GLN A 503 10.04 11.88 -10.39
C GLN A 503 8.55 11.50 -10.35
N ILE A 504 7.74 12.24 -9.60
CA ILE A 504 6.33 11.93 -9.39
C ILE A 504 5.49 13.14 -9.78
N ILE A 505 4.52 12.91 -10.66
CA ILE A 505 3.51 13.90 -10.99
C ILE A 505 2.10 13.31 -10.86
N ASN A 506 1.24 14.03 -10.15
CA ASN A 506 -0.17 13.67 -9.99
C ASN A 506 -1.07 14.72 -10.67
N LEU A 507 -1.70 14.31 -11.74
CA LEU A 507 -2.62 15.11 -12.57
C LEU A 507 -4.04 14.50 -12.60
N ALA A 508 -4.35 13.57 -11.70
CA ALA A 508 -5.65 12.93 -11.65
C ALA A 508 -6.79 13.93 -11.39
N PHE A 509 -7.99 13.62 -11.85
CA PHE A 509 -9.16 14.49 -11.69
C PHE A 509 -8.95 15.91 -12.27
N ASN A 510 -8.50 15.99 -13.51
CA ASN A 510 -8.39 17.22 -14.30
C ASN A 510 -9.21 17.10 -15.59
N ARG A 511 -8.91 17.89 -16.62
CA ARG A 511 -9.65 17.96 -17.88
C ARG A 511 -8.78 17.71 -19.11
N PHE A 512 -7.72 16.92 -18.97
CA PHE A 512 -6.83 16.58 -20.09
C PHE A 512 -7.57 15.71 -21.10
N LYS A 513 -7.59 16.14 -22.39
CA LYS A 513 -8.15 15.37 -23.51
C LYS A 513 -7.10 14.58 -24.27
N ILE A 514 -5.86 15.02 -24.18
CA ILE A 514 -4.69 14.37 -24.76
C ILE A 514 -3.64 14.19 -23.67
N PHE A 515 -2.81 13.18 -23.80
CA PHE A 515 -1.67 13.01 -22.92
C PHE A 515 -0.71 14.19 -23.08
N PRO A 516 -0.30 14.89 -22.01
CA PRO A 516 0.57 16.06 -22.12
C PRO A 516 1.93 15.70 -22.70
N ASN A 517 2.23 16.24 -23.90
CA ASN A 517 3.46 15.90 -24.64
C ASN A 517 4.75 16.17 -23.86
N VAL A 518 4.75 17.23 -23.07
CA VAL A 518 5.92 17.62 -22.25
C VAL A 518 6.37 16.51 -21.29
N LEU A 519 5.47 15.65 -20.81
CA LEU A 519 5.81 14.57 -19.91
C LEU A 519 6.72 13.52 -20.56
N TYR A 520 6.64 13.33 -21.88
CA TYR A 520 7.54 12.43 -22.60
C TYR A 520 8.99 12.91 -22.61
N HIS A 521 9.21 14.20 -22.40
CA HIS A 521 10.52 14.85 -22.47
C HIS A 521 11.20 15.01 -21.11
N ILE A 522 10.56 14.57 -20.02
CA ILE A 522 11.14 14.57 -18.67
C ILE A 522 11.66 13.16 -18.32
N PRO A 523 12.96 12.89 -18.47
CA PRO A 523 13.52 11.52 -18.41
C PRO A 523 13.58 10.96 -17.01
N THR A 524 13.34 11.78 -15.99
CA THR A 524 13.41 11.39 -14.57
C THR A 524 12.08 10.91 -14.02
N LEU A 525 10.98 11.01 -14.76
CA LEU A 525 9.65 10.61 -14.30
C LEU A 525 9.57 9.11 -14.07
N GLU A 526 9.15 8.74 -12.86
CA GLU A 526 8.93 7.37 -12.40
C GLU A 526 7.44 7.05 -12.22
N VAL A 527 6.65 8.04 -11.79
CA VAL A 527 5.22 7.87 -11.52
C VAL A 527 4.41 9.01 -12.16
N ILE A 528 3.46 8.65 -13.01
CA ILE A 528 2.52 9.57 -13.65
C ILE A 528 1.09 9.11 -13.33
N LEU A 529 0.33 9.95 -12.62
CA LEU A 529 -1.06 9.67 -12.26
C LEU A 529 -1.97 10.62 -13.04
N LEU A 530 -2.71 10.10 -14.01
CA LEU A 530 -3.64 10.82 -14.90
C LEU A 530 -5.06 10.23 -14.84
N GLY A 531 -5.38 9.46 -13.82
CA GLY A 531 -6.72 8.88 -13.64
C GLY A 531 -7.82 9.94 -13.59
N ASN A 532 -9.02 9.60 -14.05
CA ASN A 532 -10.18 10.52 -14.07
C ASN A 532 -9.93 11.82 -14.88
N ASN A 533 -9.51 11.66 -16.13
CA ASN A 533 -9.41 12.70 -17.13
C ASN A 533 -10.24 12.32 -18.36
N GLN A 534 -9.95 12.87 -19.54
CA GLN A 534 -10.67 12.64 -20.80
C GLN A 534 -9.69 12.24 -21.91
N ILE A 535 -8.59 11.58 -21.59
CA ILE A 535 -7.51 11.26 -22.54
C ILE A 535 -7.99 10.18 -23.50
N GLY A 536 -7.98 10.49 -24.81
CA GLY A 536 -8.45 9.60 -25.87
C GLY A 536 -7.36 8.74 -26.50
N SER A 537 -6.11 9.14 -26.44
CA SER A 537 -5.00 8.43 -27.09
C SER A 537 -3.65 8.67 -26.40
N LEU A 538 -2.72 7.74 -26.62
CA LEU A 538 -1.34 7.78 -26.18
C LEU A 538 -0.41 7.57 -27.37
N ASP A 539 0.80 8.11 -27.30
CA ASP A 539 1.88 7.80 -28.25
C ASP A 539 2.77 6.68 -27.70
N PRO A 540 2.67 5.44 -28.22
CA PRO A 540 3.45 4.32 -27.73
C PRO A 540 4.95 4.45 -27.97
N GLN A 541 5.34 5.21 -29.01
CA GLN A 541 6.74 5.38 -29.37
C GLN A 541 7.45 6.34 -28.39
N GLN A 542 6.73 7.35 -27.93
CA GLN A 542 7.24 8.27 -26.92
C GLN A 542 7.30 7.61 -25.54
N LEU A 543 6.27 6.87 -25.15
CA LEU A 543 6.25 6.14 -23.88
C LEU A 543 7.42 5.15 -23.74
N LYS A 544 7.83 4.49 -24.81
CA LYS A 544 8.99 3.60 -24.80
C LYS A 544 10.32 4.27 -24.48
N LYS A 545 10.40 5.59 -24.67
CA LYS A 545 11.62 6.36 -24.36
C LYS A 545 11.72 6.76 -22.89
N MET A 546 10.67 6.54 -22.13
CA MET A 546 10.61 6.86 -20.70
C MET A 546 11.14 5.69 -19.86
N ASP A 547 12.44 5.48 -19.89
CA ASP A 547 13.13 4.31 -19.32
C ASP A 547 12.95 4.14 -17.80
N ARG A 548 12.64 5.23 -17.08
CA ARG A 548 12.44 5.23 -15.63
C ARG A 548 10.99 5.10 -15.21
N LEU A 549 10.04 5.22 -16.13
CA LEU A 549 8.62 5.19 -15.80
C LEU A 549 8.21 3.81 -15.29
N SER A 550 7.84 3.73 -14.02
CA SER A 550 7.41 2.51 -13.34
C SER A 550 5.89 2.40 -13.20
N THR A 551 5.22 3.54 -13.04
CA THR A 551 3.77 3.60 -12.83
C THR A 551 3.12 4.63 -13.72
N LEU A 552 2.12 4.21 -14.49
CA LEU A 552 1.25 5.08 -15.27
C LEU A 552 -0.21 4.73 -14.95
N ASP A 553 -0.90 5.63 -14.24
CA ASP A 553 -2.34 5.48 -13.96
C ASP A 553 -3.15 6.29 -14.98
N LEU A 554 -4.00 5.61 -15.73
CA LEU A 554 -4.90 6.17 -16.74
C LEU A 554 -6.35 5.71 -16.53
N GLN A 555 -6.69 5.26 -15.32
CA GLN A 555 -8.05 4.80 -14.99
C GLN A 555 -9.09 5.90 -15.30
N ASN A 556 -10.27 5.49 -15.75
CA ASN A 556 -11.38 6.40 -16.03
C ASN A 556 -10.99 7.53 -17.01
N ASN A 557 -10.39 7.16 -18.14
CA ASN A 557 -10.14 8.03 -19.29
C ASN A 557 -10.92 7.52 -20.52
N ASP A 558 -10.87 8.23 -21.63
CA ASP A 558 -11.61 7.93 -22.87
C ASP A 558 -10.75 7.13 -23.88
N LEU A 559 -9.80 6.32 -23.40
CA LEU A 559 -8.90 5.53 -24.25
C LEU A 559 -9.66 4.48 -25.03
N LEU A 560 -9.67 4.60 -26.36
CA LEU A 560 -10.32 3.66 -27.27
C LEU A 560 -9.55 2.33 -27.41
N GLN A 561 -8.23 2.37 -27.28
CA GLN A 561 -7.34 1.20 -27.37
C GLN A 561 -6.12 1.40 -26.46
N ILE A 562 -5.74 0.36 -25.75
CA ILE A 562 -4.45 0.29 -25.07
C ILE A 562 -3.44 -0.26 -26.09
N PRO A 563 -2.38 0.50 -26.42
CA PRO A 563 -1.38 0.01 -27.37
C PRO A 563 -0.76 -1.31 -26.91
N PRO A 564 -0.74 -2.38 -27.75
CA PRO A 564 -0.18 -3.68 -27.37
C PRO A 564 1.28 -3.62 -26.92
N GLN A 565 1.99 -2.58 -27.35
CA GLN A 565 3.40 -2.34 -27.01
C GLN A 565 3.62 -2.02 -25.52
N LEU A 566 2.59 -1.57 -24.80
CA LEU A 566 2.66 -1.33 -23.35
C LEU A 566 2.80 -2.64 -22.55
N GLY A 567 2.31 -3.76 -23.06
CA GLY A 567 2.45 -5.09 -22.44
C GLY A 567 3.89 -5.63 -22.42
N ASN A 568 4.80 -5.03 -23.18
CA ASN A 568 6.21 -5.43 -23.25
C ASN A 568 7.15 -4.54 -22.43
N CYS A 569 6.63 -3.53 -21.73
CA CYS A 569 7.43 -2.73 -20.81
C CYS A 569 7.53 -3.45 -19.47
N ASN A 570 8.72 -3.96 -19.14
CA ASN A 570 9.00 -4.72 -17.91
C ASN A 570 8.78 -3.93 -16.59
N THR A 571 8.35 -2.69 -16.67
CA THR A 571 8.20 -1.75 -15.56
C THR A 571 6.76 -1.33 -15.28
N PHE A 572 5.77 -1.71 -16.10
CA PHE A 572 4.39 -1.30 -15.88
C PHE A 572 3.63 -2.25 -14.94
N THR A 573 3.29 -1.77 -13.77
CA THR A 573 2.19 -2.31 -12.97
C THR A 573 0.91 -1.55 -13.35
N GLY A 574 0.32 -1.88 -14.50
CA GLY A 574 -0.96 -1.31 -14.93
C GLY A 574 -2.11 -1.91 -14.11
N ARG A 575 -2.85 -1.09 -13.40
CA ARG A 575 -4.24 -1.32 -13.02
C ARG A 575 -5.13 -0.39 -13.81
#